data_8f96a21fc88ea51bdc55fb20c5997c38
#
_entry.id   8f96a21fc88ea51bdc55fb20c5997c38
#
_cell.length_a   1.000
_cell.length_b   1.000
_cell.length_c   1.000
_cell.angle_alpha   90.00
_cell.angle_beta   90.00
_cell.angle_gamma   90.00
#
_symmetry.space_group_name_H-M   'P 1'
#
loop_
_entity.id
_entity.type
_entity.pdbx_description
1 polymer ?
#
loop_
_entity_poly.entity_id
_entity_poly.type
_entity_poly.pdbx_seq_one_letter_code
_entity_poly.pdbx_strand_id
1 'polypeptide(L)' 'MTTLYRLLTEDDTSDFCHKVSDALAKGWVLHGDPVMSFDAARGVMRCGQAVTKKLMSIIART' A
#
# COMPACT_ATOMS: atom_id res chain seq x y z
N MET A 1 -0.87 -11.69 -17.75
CA MET A 1 -0.98 -11.32 -16.33
C MET A 1 -1.05 -9.81 -16.19
N THR A 2 -1.86 -9.37 -15.28
CA THR A 2 -2.04 -7.95 -15.00
C THR A 2 -1.42 -7.62 -13.65
N THR A 3 -0.70 -6.50 -13.58
CA THR A 3 -0.16 -6.02 -12.31
C THR A 3 -1.04 -4.88 -11.82
N LEU A 4 -1.56 -5.05 -10.62
CA LEU A 4 -2.30 -4.00 -9.93
C LEU A 4 -1.34 -3.21 -9.06
N TYR A 5 -1.59 -1.91 -8.95
CA TYR A 5 -0.77 -1.01 -8.15
C TYR A 5 -1.67 -0.27 -7.17
N ARG A 6 -1.18 -0.11 -5.96
CA ARG A 6 -1.88 0.68 -4.95
C ARG A 6 -0.86 1.40 -4.09
N LEU A 7 -1.11 2.67 -3.83
CA LEU A 7 -0.31 3.43 -2.88
C LEU A 7 -1.11 3.57 -1.60
N LEU A 8 -0.65 2.91 -0.55
CA LEU A 8 -1.28 2.97 0.76
C LEU A 8 -0.73 4.18 1.50
N THR A 9 -1.62 5.04 1.99
CA THR A 9 -1.22 6.22 2.73
C THR A 9 -2.00 6.32 4.02
N GLU A 10 -1.38 6.87 5.05
CA GLU A 10 -1.99 7.05 6.36
C GLU A 10 -1.11 7.99 7.17
N ASP A 11 -1.64 8.51 8.26
CA ASP A 11 -0.82 9.23 9.24
C ASP A 11 0.22 8.29 9.85
N ASP A 12 1.31 8.84 10.36
CA ASP A 12 2.38 8.05 10.99
C ASP A 12 1.91 7.52 12.34
N THR A 13 1.08 6.51 12.28
CA THR A 13 0.53 5.82 13.46
C THR A 13 0.54 4.32 13.20
N SER A 14 0.18 3.54 14.22
CA SER A 14 0.06 2.09 14.04
C SER A 14 -1.00 1.72 12.99
N ASP A 15 -1.93 2.61 12.69
CA ASP A 15 -2.92 2.36 11.65
C ASP A 15 -2.27 2.15 10.29
N PHE A 16 -1.18 2.87 10.01
CA PHE A 16 -0.44 2.66 8.77
C PHE A 16 0.13 1.25 8.71
N CYS A 17 0.73 0.80 9.82
CA CYS A 17 1.31 -0.55 9.87
C CYS A 17 0.23 -1.62 9.67
N HIS A 18 -0.92 -1.43 10.29
CA HIS A 18 -2.04 -2.36 10.13
C HIS A 18 -2.55 -2.39 8.70
N LYS A 19 -2.65 -1.21 8.07
CA LYS A 19 -3.10 -1.12 6.69
C LYS A 19 -2.16 -1.88 5.75
N VAL A 20 -0.86 -1.73 5.92
CA VAL A 20 0.13 -2.44 5.10
C VAL A 20 0.08 -3.93 5.39
N SER A 21 0.01 -4.32 6.65
CA SER A 21 -0.06 -5.73 7.02
C SER A 21 -1.29 -6.41 6.45
N ASP A 22 -2.43 -5.72 6.45
CA ASP A 22 -3.65 -6.26 5.85
C ASP A 22 -3.48 -6.49 4.35
N ALA A 23 -2.82 -5.56 3.66
CA ALA A 23 -2.57 -5.73 2.23
C ALA A 23 -1.67 -6.93 1.98
N LEU A 24 -0.61 -7.10 2.78
CA LEU A 24 0.28 -8.25 2.64
C LEU A 24 -0.46 -9.56 2.87
N ALA A 25 -1.37 -9.58 3.83
CA ALA A 25 -2.16 -10.77 4.11
C ALA A 25 -3.08 -11.13 2.95
N LYS A 26 -3.46 -10.16 2.13
CA LYS A 26 -4.32 -10.37 0.98
C LYS A 26 -3.54 -10.66 -0.31
N GLY A 27 -2.23 -10.84 -0.22
CA GLY A 27 -1.41 -11.21 -1.35
C GLY A 27 -0.71 -10.06 -2.04
N TRP A 28 -0.82 -8.85 -1.53
CA TRP A 28 -0.07 -7.71 -2.07
C TRP A 28 1.39 -7.82 -1.66
N VAL A 29 2.27 -7.28 -2.50
CA VAL A 29 3.71 -7.33 -2.30
C VAL A 29 4.23 -5.90 -2.22
N LEU A 30 5.15 -5.66 -1.30
CA LEU A 30 5.78 -4.35 -1.19
C LEU A 30 6.54 -3.99 -2.45
N HIS A 31 6.42 -2.76 -2.89
CA HIS A 31 7.13 -2.25 -4.06
C HIS A 31 7.88 -0.98 -3.64
N GLY A 32 9.21 -1.08 -3.63
CA GLY A 32 10.05 0.02 -3.21
C GLY A 32 10.02 0.25 -1.71
N ASP A 33 10.59 1.34 -1.28
CA ASP A 33 10.69 1.70 0.12
C ASP A 33 9.50 2.55 0.54
N PRO A 34 9.15 2.54 1.83
CA PRO A 34 8.14 3.45 2.34
C PRO A 34 8.61 4.90 2.24
N VAL A 35 7.67 5.81 2.15
CA VAL A 35 7.96 7.22 2.10
C VAL A 35 7.23 7.94 3.22
N MET A 36 7.77 9.08 3.64
CA MET A 36 7.17 9.91 4.66
C MET A 36 7.20 11.35 4.21
N SER A 37 6.15 12.09 4.53
CA SER A 37 6.05 13.49 4.20
C SER A 37 5.27 14.22 5.28
N PHE A 38 5.67 15.45 5.57
CA PHE A 38 4.99 16.23 6.59
C PHE A 38 3.81 16.98 5.98
N ASP A 39 2.64 16.81 6.58
CA ASP A 39 1.44 17.54 6.20
C ASP A 39 1.34 18.77 7.09
N ALA A 40 1.81 19.91 6.57
CA ALA A 40 1.86 21.16 7.35
C ALA A 40 0.47 21.67 7.71
N ALA A 41 -0.52 21.42 6.88
CA ALA A 41 -1.88 21.88 7.15
C ALA A 41 -2.50 21.18 8.35
N ARG A 42 -2.14 19.92 8.58
CA ARG A 42 -2.65 19.14 9.70
C ARG A 42 -1.64 18.97 10.83
N GLY A 43 -0.37 19.35 10.58
CA GLY A 43 0.67 19.23 11.59
C GLY A 43 1.06 17.79 11.90
N VAL A 44 0.94 16.88 10.93
CA VAL A 44 1.23 15.46 11.15
C VAL A 44 2.13 14.92 10.04
N MET A 45 2.85 13.84 10.35
CA MET A 45 3.60 13.10 9.34
C MET A 45 2.67 12.13 8.64
N ARG A 46 2.82 12.06 7.32
CA ARG A 46 2.09 11.10 6.49
C ARG A 46 3.06 10.05 5.99
N CYS A 47 2.60 8.82 5.93
CA CYS A 47 3.38 7.69 5.43
C CYS A 47 2.74 7.13 4.18
N GLY A 48 3.57 6.57 3.30
CA GLY A 48 3.08 5.91 2.09
C GLY A 48 3.91 4.67 1.78
N GLN A 49 3.27 3.66 1.24
CA GLN A 49 3.92 2.44 0.79
C GLN A 49 3.22 1.93 -0.44
N ALA A 50 3.95 1.80 -1.53
CA ALA A 50 3.42 1.21 -2.75
C ALA A 50 3.39 -0.31 -2.62
N VAL A 51 2.31 -0.91 -3.10
CA VAL A 51 2.18 -2.36 -3.16
C VAL A 51 1.66 -2.74 -4.53
N THR A 52 2.03 -3.94 -4.96
CA THR A 52 1.59 -4.48 -6.24
C THR A 52 1.05 -5.88 -6.05
N LYS A 53 0.19 -6.27 -6.97
CA LYS A 53 -0.36 -7.62 -6.95
C LYS A 53 -0.58 -8.06 -8.39
N LYS A 54 -0.13 -9.27 -8.70
CA LYS A 54 -0.31 -9.81 -10.04
C LYS A 54 -1.56 -10.66 -10.08
N LEU A 55 -2.38 -10.41 -11.09
CA LEU A 55 -3.54 -11.23 -11.38
C LEU A 55 -3.26 -12.06 -12.61
N MET A 56 -3.59 -13.33 -12.54
CA MET A 56 -3.56 -14.18 -13.73
C MET A 56 -4.83 -13.93 -14.50
N SER A 57 -4.70 -13.36 -15.69
CA SER A 57 -5.85 -12.92 -16.46
C SER A 57 -6.81 -14.07 -16.77
N ILE A 58 -6.29 -15.23 -17.04
CA ILE A 58 -7.12 -16.36 -17.36
C ILE A 58 -7.93 -16.82 -16.15
N ILE A 59 -7.34 -16.75 -14.99
CA ILE A 59 -8.05 -17.07 -13.76
C ILE A 59 -9.10 -16.03 -13.47
N ALA A 60 -8.73 -14.77 -13.71
CA ALA A 60 -9.60 -13.67 -13.37
C ALA A 60 -10.92 -13.73 -14.13
N ARG A 61 -10.92 -14.29 -15.30
CA ARG A 61 -12.16 -14.30 -16.06
C ARG A 61 -12.96 -15.58 -15.89
N THR A 62 -12.46 -16.51 -15.19
CA THR A 62 -13.24 -17.71 -14.94
C THR A 62 -13.98 -17.64 -13.64
#